data_7b20af49812c05ca751646d0b87b1735
#
_entry.id   7b20af49812c05ca751646d0b87b1735
#
_cell.length_a   1.000
_cell.length_b   1.000
_cell.length_c   1.000
_cell.angle_alpha   90.00
_cell.angle_beta   90.00
_cell.angle_gamma   90.00
#
_symmetry.space_group_name_H-M   'P 1'
#
loop_
_entity.id
_entity.type
_entity.pdbx_description
1 polymer ?
#
loop_
_entity_poly.entity_id
_entity_poly.type
_entity_poly.pdbx_seq_one_letter_code
_entity_poly.pdbx_strand_id
1 'polypeptide(L)'
;MEHRIATYLGGDAMLTALGSDTQESFRALAEGRCGLHPVGRPCPLEAAGSFAPGLLEALALEGLTPLESALVHCAERAVRESHLDPGGDECALVISTTKGNVSLLEGRTTPPDEAFLYTSACRVARRLGITRPPVVVSNACISGVTALIVARRMILDGECAHVIVAGGDLLSEFVAEGFRSFKSLSPGPCRPYDATPEHGLSLGEAVAAVVLTSDPARAKLPAVRLEGGAVTDDANHISGPSRTGDGLHYAIEGALREAALPRERLSFVNAHGTGTAYNDAMESRALEPVSYTHLTLPTTSRV
;
A
#
# COMPACT_ATOMS: atom_id res chain seq x y z
N MET A 1 -32.53 -14.17 4.00
CA MET A 1 -31.20 -13.61 4.28
C MET A 1 -30.43 -13.65 2.95
N GLU A 2 -30.24 -12.50 2.33
CA GLU A 2 -29.35 -12.42 1.16
C GLU A 2 -27.97 -12.88 1.60
N HIS A 3 -27.41 -13.88 0.91
CA HIS A 3 -26.05 -14.32 1.13
C HIS A 3 -25.11 -13.19 0.74
N ARG A 4 -24.67 -12.41 1.72
CA ARG A 4 -23.68 -11.35 1.49
C ARG A 4 -22.37 -12.04 1.05
N ILE A 5 -21.93 -11.76 -0.16
CA ILE A 5 -20.66 -12.28 -0.68
C ILE A 5 -19.55 -11.85 0.28
N ALA A 6 -18.79 -12.79 0.79
CA ALA A 6 -17.62 -12.50 1.63
C ALA A 6 -16.37 -12.39 0.76
N THR A 7 -15.45 -11.52 1.15
CA THR A 7 -14.16 -11.37 0.46
C THR A 7 -13.04 -11.80 1.40
N TYR A 8 -12.29 -12.80 0.98
CA TYR A 8 -11.20 -13.40 1.75
C TYR A 8 -9.85 -13.03 1.17
N LEU A 9 -8.83 -12.98 2.03
CA LEU A 9 -7.43 -13.01 1.62
C LEU A 9 -7.06 -14.43 1.21
N GLY A 10 -6.68 -14.65 -0.05
CA GLY A 10 -6.28 -15.95 -0.60
C GLY A 10 -4.77 -16.20 -0.55
N GLY A 11 -3.98 -15.17 -0.74
CA GLY A 11 -2.51 -15.24 -0.69
C GLY A 11 -1.92 -13.84 -0.64
N ASP A 12 -0.68 -13.74 -0.16
CA ASP A 12 0.05 -12.49 -0.06
C ASP A 12 1.54 -12.65 -0.31
N ALA A 13 2.18 -11.55 -0.70
CA ALA A 13 3.62 -11.42 -0.77
C ALA A 13 4.03 -9.97 -0.62
N MET A 14 5.18 -9.72 -0.03
CA MET A 14 5.76 -8.38 0.02
C MET A 14 7.29 -8.41 -0.08
N LEU A 15 7.82 -7.31 -0.57
CA LEU A 15 9.22 -6.94 -0.56
C LEU A 15 9.34 -5.61 0.18
N THR A 16 10.20 -5.54 1.16
CA THR A 16 10.42 -4.33 1.97
C THR A 16 11.91 -4.17 2.29
N ALA A 17 12.27 -3.05 2.90
CA ALA A 17 13.60 -2.85 3.47
C ALA A 17 13.94 -3.86 4.60
N LEU A 18 12.92 -4.54 5.15
CA LEU A 18 13.07 -5.49 6.26
C LEU A 18 13.14 -6.95 5.83
N GLY A 19 12.76 -7.26 4.59
CA GLY A 19 12.79 -8.62 4.10
C GLY A 19 12.27 -8.78 2.67
N SER A 20 12.57 -9.94 2.11
CA SER A 20 12.22 -10.35 0.75
C SER A 20 10.93 -11.19 0.68
N ASP A 21 10.24 -11.35 1.80
CA ASP A 21 8.92 -11.94 1.88
C ASP A 21 8.13 -11.44 3.10
N THR A 22 6.85 -11.80 3.16
CA THR A 22 5.92 -11.39 4.22
C THR A 22 6.37 -11.88 5.60
N GLN A 23 6.86 -13.11 5.71
CA GLN A 23 7.25 -13.70 7.00
C GLN A 23 8.53 -13.08 7.53
N GLU A 24 9.51 -12.85 6.66
CA GLU A 24 10.77 -12.19 7.01
C GLU A 24 10.51 -10.75 7.46
N SER A 25 9.74 -9.99 6.69
CA SER A 25 9.36 -8.62 7.02
C SER A 25 8.59 -8.55 8.35
N PHE A 26 7.62 -9.44 8.56
CA PHE A 26 6.85 -9.50 9.80
C PHE A 26 7.71 -9.87 11.02
N ARG A 27 8.61 -10.86 10.87
CA ARG A 27 9.54 -11.25 11.94
C ARG A 27 10.46 -10.09 12.31
N ALA A 28 11.02 -9.40 11.32
CA ALA A 28 11.85 -8.23 11.53
C ALA A 28 11.12 -7.14 12.30
N LEU A 29 9.88 -6.87 11.90
CA LEU A 29 9.03 -5.89 12.58
C LEU A 29 8.73 -6.32 14.02
N ALA A 30 8.37 -7.57 14.24
CA ALA A 30 8.09 -8.13 15.59
C ALA A 30 9.32 -8.06 16.51
N GLU A 31 10.52 -8.20 15.95
CA GLU A 31 11.81 -8.05 16.67
C GLU A 31 12.18 -6.57 16.89
N GLY A 32 11.37 -5.62 16.44
CA GLY A 32 11.63 -4.18 16.56
C GLY A 32 12.77 -3.69 15.64
N ARG A 33 13.11 -4.43 14.59
CA ARG A 33 14.10 -3.98 13.60
C ARG A 33 13.56 -2.79 12.83
N CYS A 34 14.44 -1.82 12.54
CA CYS A 34 14.14 -0.67 11.72
C CYS A 34 14.82 -0.83 10.35
N GLY A 35 14.06 -0.67 9.27
CA GLY A 35 14.59 -0.72 7.90
C GLY A 35 15.10 0.63 7.38
N LEU A 36 15.02 1.69 8.18
CA LEU A 36 15.46 3.04 7.79
C LEU A 36 16.95 3.21 8.02
N HIS A 37 17.67 3.65 6.99
CA HIS A 37 19.13 3.88 7.03
C HIS A 37 19.50 5.00 6.05
N PRO A 38 20.70 5.60 6.15
CA PRO A 38 21.15 6.57 5.16
C PRO A 38 21.26 5.93 3.76
N VAL A 39 20.71 6.60 2.77
CA VAL A 39 20.69 6.16 1.36
C VAL A 39 21.36 7.22 0.50
N GLY A 40 22.30 6.82 -0.34
CA GLY A 40 23.01 7.70 -1.25
C GLY A 40 22.38 7.83 -2.64
N ARG A 41 21.54 6.88 -3.03
CA ARG A 41 20.88 6.85 -4.34
C ARG A 41 19.37 6.53 -4.18
N PRO A 42 18.49 7.08 -5.04
CA PRO A 42 18.77 7.94 -6.21
C PRO A 42 19.30 9.33 -5.84
N CYS A 43 19.02 9.81 -4.64
CA CYS A 43 19.62 11.03 -4.07
C CYS A 43 19.89 10.84 -2.58
N PRO A 44 20.77 11.63 -1.94
CA PRO A 44 21.06 11.49 -0.53
C PRO A 44 19.83 11.71 0.36
N LEU A 45 19.53 10.71 1.21
CA LEU A 45 18.50 10.76 2.25
C LEU A 45 19.11 10.29 3.57
N GLU A 46 18.84 11.04 4.65
CA GLU A 46 19.37 10.73 5.99
C GLU A 46 18.79 9.43 6.57
N ALA A 47 17.52 9.16 6.24
CA ALA A 47 16.85 7.92 6.63
C ALA A 47 15.78 7.55 5.59
N ALA A 48 15.99 6.43 4.92
CA ALA A 48 15.03 5.86 3.98
C ALA A 48 15.06 4.33 4.04
N GLY A 49 13.92 3.71 3.75
CA GLY A 49 13.83 2.28 3.59
C GLY A 49 14.15 1.89 2.15
N SER A 50 15.28 1.26 1.89
CA SER A 50 15.60 0.73 0.57
C SER A 50 15.71 -0.78 0.59
N PHE A 51 15.47 -1.41 -0.55
CA PHE A 51 15.69 -2.84 -0.71
C PHE A 51 17.16 -3.22 -0.50
N ALA A 52 17.40 -4.46 -0.13
CA ALA A 52 18.75 -5.00 -0.08
C ALA A 52 19.46 -4.83 -1.43
N PRO A 53 20.74 -4.43 -1.44
CA PRO A 53 21.50 -4.30 -2.66
C PRO A 53 21.42 -5.56 -3.53
N GLY A 54 21.22 -5.39 -4.83
CA GLY A 54 21.10 -6.50 -5.78
C GLY A 54 19.74 -7.20 -5.84
N LEU A 55 18.78 -6.84 -4.98
CA LEU A 55 17.46 -7.49 -5.00
C LEU A 55 16.70 -7.23 -6.30
N LEU A 56 16.63 -5.99 -6.75
CA LEU A 56 15.91 -5.65 -7.99
C LEU A 56 16.59 -6.26 -9.22
N GLU A 57 17.91 -6.33 -9.23
CA GLU A 57 18.68 -7.01 -10.28
C GLU A 57 18.41 -8.52 -10.31
N ALA A 58 18.32 -9.14 -9.13
CA ALA A 58 17.99 -10.57 -9.01
C ALA A 58 16.56 -10.90 -9.44
N LEU A 59 15.63 -9.94 -9.33
CA LEU A 59 14.25 -10.07 -9.75
C LEU A 59 13.99 -9.63 -11.18
N ALA A 60 14.99 -9.08 -11.88
CA ALA A 60 14.83 -8.50 -13.22
C ALA A 60 14.25 -9.52 -14.22
N LEU A 61 13.19 -9.12 -14.90
CA LEU A 61 12.55 -9.87 -15.97
C LEU A 61 12.80 -9.16 -17.30
N GLU A 62 13.13 -9.92 -18.33
CA GLU A 62 13.37 -9.37 -19.66
C GLU A 62 12.17 -8.56 -20.15
N GLY A 63 12.46 -7.36 -20.61
CA GLY A 63 11.46 -6.44 -21.15
C GLY A 63 10.60 -5.74 -20.09
N LEU A 64 10.83 -5.91 -18.79
CA LEU A 64 10.14 -5.21 -17.71
C LEU A 64 11.06 -4.25 -16.97
N THR A 65 10.48 -3.19 -16.42
CA THR A 65 11.22 -2.28 -15.52
C THR A 65 11.44 -2.94 -14.14
N PRO A 66 12.34 -2.40 -13.30
CA PRO A 66 12.54 -2.91 -11.94
C PRO A 66 11.24 -2.96 -11.12
N LEU A 67 10.40 -1.91 -11.16
CA LEU A 67 9.12 -1.90 -10.48
C LEU A 67 8.16 -2.96 -11.04
N GLU A 68 8.03 -3.06 -12.36
CA GLU A 68 7.17 -4.07 -13.01
C GLU A 68 7.62 -5.49 -12.65
N SER A 69 8.92 -5.75 -12.63
CA SER A 69 9.49 -7.05 -12.25
C SER A 69 9.17 -7.40 -10.80
N ALA A 70 9.30 -6.44 -9.89
CA ALA A 70 8.97 -6.63 -8.47
C ALA A 70 7.46 -6.84 -8.26
N LEU A 71 6.59 -6.10 -8.99
CA LEU A 71 5.14 -6.30 -8.96
C LEU A 71 4.75 -7.70 -9.44
N VAL A 72 5.33 -8.16 -10.55
CA VAL A 72 5.12 -9.53 -11.07
C VAL A 72 5.56 -10.56 -10.05
N HIS A 73 6.74 -10.40 -9.44
CA HIS A 73 7.27 -11.32 -8.44
C HIS A 73 6.32 -11.48 -7.25
N CYS A 74 5.85 -10.36 -6.66
CA CYS A 74 4.90 -10.42 -5.56
C CYS A 74 3.56 -11.02 -5.99
N ALA A 75 3.04 -10.65 -7.16
CA ALA A 75 1.77 -11.18 -7.66
C ALA A 75 1.84 -12.69 -7.91
N GLU A 76 2.91 -13.19 -8.56
CA GLU A 76 3.11 -14.63 -8.79
C GLU A 76 3.20 -15.41 -7.47
N ARG A 77 3.81 -14.86 -6.42
CA ARG A 77 3.88 -15.50 -5.10
C ARG A 77 2.51 -15.57 -4.43
N ALA A 78 1.76 -14.47 -4.43
CA ALA A 78 0.40 -14.42 -3.87
C ALA A 78 -0.56 -15.37 -4.61
N VAL A 79 -0.48 -15.40 -5.94
CA VAL A 79 -1.24 -16.33 -6.81
C VAL A 79 -0.91 -17.79 -6.49
N ARG A 80 0.37 -18.11 -6.34
CA ARG A 80 0.81 -19.47 -6.01
C ARG A 80 0.29 -19.92 -4.65
N GLU A 81 0.31 -19.04 -3.64
CA GLU A 81 -0.20 -19.33 -2.30
C GLU A 81 -1.72 -19.57 -2.31
N SER A 82 -2.47 -18.85 -3.14
CA SER A 82 -3.92 -19.00 -3.28
C SER A 82 -4.35 -20.15 -4.20
N HIS A 83 -3.40 -20.83 -4.87
CA HIS A 83 -3.66 -21.85 -5.88
C HIS A 83 -4.61 -21.35 -6.99
N LEU A 84 -4.49 -20.06 -7.37
CA LEU A 84 -5.30 -19.43 -8.40
C LEU A 84 -4.68 -19.60 -9.78
N ASP A 85 -5.50 -19.79 -10.80
CA ASP A 85 -5.11 -19.62 -12.20
C ASP A 85 -5.42 -18.18 -12.63
N PRO A 86 -4.41 -17.32 -12.84
CA PRO A 86 -4.64 -15.92 -13.18
C PRO A 86 -5.15 -15.72 -14.61
N GLY A 87 -4.99 -16.71 -15.50
CA GLY A 87 -5.47 -16.67 -16.89
C GLY A 87 -6.97 -16.91 -17.07
N GLY A 88 -7.67 -17.29 -16.00
CA GLY A 88 -9.12 -17.51 -16.05
C GLY A 88 -9.94 -16.23 -16.16
N ASP A 89 -11.11 -16.30 -16.79
CA ASP A 89 -12.03 -15.17 -17.00
C ASP A 89 -12.56 -14.57 -15.67
N GLU A 90 -12.47 -15.32 -14.60
CA GLU A 90 -12.91 -14.93 -13.25
C GLU A 90 -11.85 -14.15 -12.46
N CYS A 91 -10.68 -13.90 -13.05
CA CYS A 91 -9.58 -13.20 -12.41
C CYS A 91 -9.37 -11.81 -13.00
N ALA A 92 -9.21 -10.81 -12.12
CA ALA A 92 -8.88 -9.45 -12.51
C ALA A 92 -7.59 -8.99 -11.82
N LEU A 93 -6.98 -7.91 -12.34
CA LEU A 93 -5.80 -7.26 -11.77
C LEU A 93 -6.10 -5.80 -11.45
N VAL A 94 -5.75 -5.40 -10.23
CA VAL A 94 -5.71 -4.00 -9.81
C VAL A 94 -4.27 -3.65 -9.46
N ILE A 95 -3.70 -2.66 -10.15
CA ILE A 95 -2.37 -2.12 -9.85
C ILE A 95 -2.50 -0.83 -9.06
N SER A 96 -1.76 -0.75 -7.98
CA SER A 96 -1.70 0.43 -7.09
C SER A 96 -0.29 1.00 -7.07
N THR A 97 -0.15 2.25 -7.51
CA THR A 97 1.13 2.97 -7.45
C THR A 97 0.89 4.47 -7.46
N THR A 98 1.71 5.23 -6.76
CA THR A 98 1.57 6.70 -6.75
C THR A 98 2.24 7.34 -7.95
N LYS A 99 3.39 6.83 -8.36
CA LYS A 99 4.26 7.44 -9.38
C LYS A 99 4.67 6.46 -10.48
N GLY A 100 4.53 5.15 -10.25
CA GLY A 100 4.99 4.14 -11.20
C GLY A 100 6.47 4.27 -11.52
N ASN A 101 6.80 4.21 -12.79
CA ASN A 101 8.17 4.32 -13.29
C ASN A 101 8.63 5.79 -13.46
N VAL A 102 8.32 6.68 -12.51
CA VAL A 102 8.64 8.12 -12.63
C VAL A 102 10.12 8.39 -12.81
N SER A 103 11.01 7.54 -12.29
CA SER A 103 12.47 7.65 -12.50
C SER A 103 12.87 7.60 -13.98
N LEU A 104 12.05 7.03 -14.86
CA LEU A 104 12.31 7.05 -16.30
C LEU A 104 12.16 8.45 -16.93
N LEU A 105 11.59 9.40 -16.23
CA LEU A 105 11.47 10.80 -16.67
C LEU A 105 12.72 11.61 -16.33
N GLU A 106 13.55 11.14 -15.41
CA GLU A 106 14.73 11.85 -14.93
C GLU A 106 15.73 12.06 -16.09
N GLY A 107 16.05 13.33 -16.35
CA GLY A 107 16.96 13.73 -17.46
C GLY A 107 16.37 13.58 -18.87
N ARG A 108 15.09 13.32 -19.03
CA ARG A 108 14.42 13.14 -20.34
C ARG A 108 13.43 14.28 -20.64
N THR A 109 13.34 14.66 -21.91
CA THR A 109 12.36 15.64 -22.41
C THR A 109 11.08 14.99 -22.90
N THR A 110 11.13 13.70 -23.26
CA THR A 110 9.99 12.93 -23.74
C THR A 110 9.81 11.69 -22.87
N PRO A 111 8.63 11.47 -22.27
CA PRO A 111 8.37 10.30 -21.47
C PRO A 111 8.37 9.03 -22.35
N PRO A 112 9.05 7.95 -21.94
CA PRO A 112 8.89 6.67 -22.59
C PRO A 112 7.54 6.04 -22.21
N ASP A 113 7.04 5.11 -23.02
CA ASP A 113 5.73 4.48 -22.80
C ASP A 113 5.64 3.78 -21.43
N GLU A 114 6.73 3.25 -20.92
CA GLU A 114 6.82 2.60 -19.62
C GLU A 114 6.62 3.55 -18.43
N ALA A 115 6.71 4.86 -18.65
CA ALA A 115 6.42 5.85 -17.60
C ALA A 115 4.91 6.00 -17.35
N PHE A 116 4.04 5.60 -18.30
CA PHE A 116 2.60 5.68 -18.11
C PHE A 116 2.10 4.51 -17.27
N LEU A 117 1.35 4.82 -16.21
CA LEU A 117 0.88 3.85 -15.24
C LEU A 117 0.07 2.70 -15.86
N TYR A 118 -0.82 3.04 -16.80
CA TYR A 118 -1.64 2.03 -17.47
C TYR A 118 -0.83 1.13 -18.39
N THR A 119 0.18 1.66 -19.06
CA THR A 119 1.12 0.86 -19.87
C THR A 119 1.85 -0.15 -18.99
N SER A 120 2.40 0.28 -17.85
CA SER A 120 3.01 -0.61 -16.87
C SER A 120 2.05 -1.69 -16.39
N ALA A 121 0.82 -1.32 -16.04
CA ALA A 121 -0.19 -2.28 -15.60
C ALA A 121 -0.52 -3.33 -16.67
N CYS A 122 -0.62 -2.91 -17.95
CA CYS A 122 -0.83 -3.84 -19.07
C CYS A 122 0.35 -4.80 -19.28
N ARG A 123 1.59 -4.35 -19.04
CA ARG A 123 2.79 -5.18 -19.14
C ARG A 123 2.82 -6.23 -18.02
N VAL A 124 2.50 -5.82 -16.79
CA VAL A 124 2.36 -6.72 -15.65
C VAL A 124 1.23 -7.75 -15.90
N ALA A 125 0.04 -7.30 -16.33
CA ALA A 125 -1.09 -8.17 -16.65
C ALA A 125 -0.72 -9.24 -17.71
N ARG A 126 -0.08 -8.82 -18.79
CA ARG A 126 0.38 -9.73 -19.86
C ARG A 126 1.35 -10.77 -19.32
N ARG A 127 2.30 -10.35 -18.47
CA ARG A 127 3.31 -11.25 -17.89
C ARG A 127 2.68 -12.30 -16.96
N LEU A 128 1.60 -11.91 -16.25
CA LEU A 128 0.83 -12.82 -15.38
C LEU A 128 -0.19 -13.68 -16.14
N GLY A 129 -0.35 -13.49 -17.43
CA GLY A 129 -1.34 -14.22 -18.25
C GLY A 129 -2.78 -13.73 -18.05
N ILE A 130 -2.99 -12.55 -17.45
CA ILE A 130 -4.32 -11.99 -17.21
C ILE A 130 -4.88 -11.42 -18.51
N THR A 131 -6.08 -11.88 -18.89
CA THR A 131 -6.73 -11.51 -20.16
C THR A 131 -7.58 -10.25 -20.06
N ARG A 132 -8.11 -9.95 -18.86
CA ARG A 132 -8.92 -8.75 -18.61
C ARG A 132 -8.05 -7.49 -18.55
N PRO A 133 -8.56 -6.34 -19.01
CA PRO A 133 -7.87 -5.07 -18.84
C PRO A 133 -7.62 -4.79 -17.35
N PRO A 134 -6.39 -4.42 -16.96
CA PRO A 134 -6.09 -4.11 -15.58
C PRO A 134 -6.73 -2.78 -15.15
N VAL A 135 -7.08 -2.68 -13.88
CA VAL A 135 -7.46 -1.41 -13.25
C VAL A 135 -6.25 -0.78 -12.61
N VAL A 136 -6.08 0.53 -12.78
CA VAL A 136 -5.01 1.30 -12.13
C VAL A 136 -5.60 2.24 -11.09
N VAL A 137 -5.08 2.17 -9.88
CA VAL A 137 -5.43 3.05 -8.76
C VAL A 137 -4.20 3.88 -8.40
N SER A 138 -4.32 5.19 -8.56
CA SER A 138 -3.32 6.17 -8.12
C SER A 138 -4.02 7.25 -7.31
N ASN A 139 -3.93 7.15 -5.99
CA ASN A 139 -4.60 8.04 -5.03
C ASN A 139 -3.66 8.38 -3.88
N ALA A 140 -2.49 8.94 -4.22
CA ALA A 140 -1.45 9.30 -3.26
C ALA A 140 -1.17 8.15 -2.25
N CYS A 141 -0.98 8.49 -0.98
CA CYS A 141 -0.60 7.52 0.07
C CYS A 141 -1.67 6.44 0.34
N ILE A 142 -2.93 6.68 -0.02
CA ILE A 142 -4.02 5.71 0.16
C ILE A 142 -4.27 4.81 -1.06
N SER A 143 -3.40 4.86 -2.07
CA SER A 143 -3.56 4.05 -3.30
C SER A 143 -3.77 2.57 -3.00
N GLY A 144 -2.98 1.99 -2.10
CA GLY A 144 -3.08 0.57 -1.73
C GLY A 144 -4.42 0.21 -1.08
N VAL A 145 -4.86 1.01 -0.11
CA VAL A 145 -6.16 0.81 0.56
C VAL A 145 -7.31 1.00 -0.44
N THR A 146 -7.24 2.03 -1.28
CA THR A 146 -8.25 2.26 -2.33
C THR A 146 -8.30 1.10 -3.32
N ALA A 147 -7.16 0.53 -3.71
CA ALA A 147 -7.11 -0.64 -4.59
C ALA A 147 -7.77 -1.88 -3.97
N LEU A 148 -7.57 -2.11 -2.67
CA LEU A 148 -8.27 -3.19 -1.95
C LEU A 148 -9.79 -2.97 -1.92
N ILE A 149 -10.24 -1.73 -1.70
CA ILE A 149 -11.67 -1.38 -1.72
C ILE A 149 -12.26 -1.58 -3.11
N VAL A 150 -11.57 -1.16 -4.16
CA VAL A 150 -11.98 -1.36 -5.56
C VAL A 150 -12.09 -2.85 -5.87
N ALA A 151 -11.07 -3.63 -5.55
CA ALA A 151 -11.05 -5.08 -5.77
C ALA A 151 -12.20 -5.80 -5.04
N ARG A 152 -12.46 -5.41 -3.78
CA ARG A 152 -13.60 -5.94 -3.03
C ARG A 152 -14.93 -5.62 -3.71
N ARG A 153 -15.11 -4.39 -4.20
CA ARG A 153 -16.34 -3.99 -4.91
C ARG A 153 -16.53 -4.79 -6.20
N MET A 154 -15.48 -5.00 -7.00
CA MET A 154 -15.53 -5.85 -8.19
C MET A 154 -16.04 -7.27 -7.87
N ILE A 155 -15.60 -7.84 -6.74
CA ILE A 155 -16.08 -9.15 -6.27
C ILE A 155 -17.56 -9.08 -5.83
N LEU A 156 -17.93 -8.06 -5.05
CA LEU A 156 -19.30 -7.92 -4.54
C LEU A 156 -20.33 -7.66 -5.65
N ASP A 157 -19.91 -6.94 -6.70
CA ASP A 157 -20.75 -6.62 -7.86
C ASP A 157 -20.80 -7.79 -8.86
N GLY A 158 -20.07 -8.89 -8.57
CA GLY A 158 -20.07 -10.08 -9.41
C GLY A 158 -19.32 -9.94 -10.73
N GLU A 159 -18.45 -8.92 -10.86
CA GLU A 159 -17.62 -8.73 -12.04
C GLU A 159 -16.58 -9.85 -12.19
N CYS A 160 -16.05 -10.35 -11.08
CA CYS A 160 -15.09 -11.45 -11.02
C CYS A 160 -15.12 -12.12 -9.64
N ALA A 161 -14.63 -13.36 -9.57
CA ALA A 161 -14.53 -14.09 -8.30
C ALA A 161 -13.21 -13.82 -7.56
N HIS A 162 -12.17 -13.43 -8.29
CA HIS A 162 -10.82 -13.26 -7.78
C HIS A 162 -10.21 -11.97 -8.31
N VAL A 163 -9.49 -11.26 -7.44
CA VAL A 163 -8.74 -10.05 -7.83
C VAL A 163 -7.33 -10.13 -7.26
N ILE A 164 -6.34 -10.02 -8.13
CA ILE A 164 -4.95 -9.79 -7.73
C ILE A 164 -4.79 -8.28 -7.55
N VAL A 165 -4.46 -7.85 -6.35
CA VAL A 165 -4.10 -6.45 -6.06
C VAL A 165 -2.60 -6.43 -5.86
N ALA A 166 -1.87 -5.72 -6.71
CA ALA A 166 -0.43 -5.54 -6.58
C ALA A 166 -0.09 -4.07 -6.56
N GLY A 167 0.78 -3.65 -5.66
CA GLY A 167 1.12 -2.24 -5.53
C GLY A 167 2.50 -2.02 -4.95
N GLY A 168 3.05 -0.86 -5.25
CA GLY A 168 4.35 -0.44 -4.74
C GLY A 168 4.90 0.76 -5.48
N ASP A 169 5.91 1.35 -4.87
CA ASP A 169 6.71 2.42 -5.44
C ASP A 169 8.19 2.22 -5.04
N LEU A 170 9.08 2.65 -5.90
CA LEU A 170 10.52 2.67 -5.67
C LEU A 170 10.97 4.08 -5.30
N LEU A 171 12.10 4.19 -4.60
CA LEU A 171 12.75 5.47 -4.37
C LEU A 171 13.15 6.11 -5.71
N SER A 172 12.88 7.40 -5.85
CA SER A 172 13.26 8.20 -7.02
C SER A 172 13.68 9.60 -6.60
N GLU A 173 14.53 10.23 -7.38
CA GLU A 173 14.94 11.62 -7.17
C GLU A 173 13.75 12.56 -7.23
N PHE A 174 12.84 12.33 -8.17
CA PHE A 174 11.60 13.11 -8.31
C PHE A 174 10.78 13.13 -7.02
N VAL A 175 10.56 11.98 -6.38
CA VAL A 175 9.78 11.89 -5.13
C VAL A 175 10.56 12.50 -3.96
N ALA A 176 11.84 12.20 -3.85
CA ALA A 176 12.68 12.70 -2.76
C ALA A 176 12.79 14.24 -2.79
N GLU A 177 13.05 14.83 -3.97
CA GLU A 177 13.12 16.28 -4.12
C GLU A 177 11.75 16.95 -3.92
N GLY A 178 10.67 16.30 -4.34
CA GLY A 178 9.31 16.76 -4.08
C GLY A 178 9.06 16.90 -2.58
N PHE A 179 9.30 15.87 -1.78
CA PHE A 179 9.12 15.93 -0.32
C PHE A 179 10.14 16.85 0.38
N ARG A 180 11.36 16.96 -0.15
CA ARG A 180 12.35 17.92 0.34
C ARG A 180 11.88 19.36 0.13
N SER A 181 11.28 19.67 -1.02
CA SER A 181 10.74 21.00 -1.32
C SER A 181 9.60 21.41 -0.37
N PHE A 182 8.82 20.44 0.11
CA PHE A 182 7.79 20.65 1.13
C PHE A 182 8.34 20.71 2.56
N LYS A 183 9.65 20.51 2.75
CA LYS A 183 10.29 20.43 4.07
C LYS A 183 9.62 19.38 4.99
N SER A 184 9.20 18.28 4.38
CA SER A 184 8.44 17.20 5.07
C SER A 184 9.32 16.01 5.45
N LEU A 185 10.58 15.97 5.00
CA LEU A 185 11.50 14.89 5.34
C LEU A 185 12.06 15.05 6.74
N SER A 186 12.14 13.94 7.46
CA SER A 186 12.80 13.88 8.77
C SER A 186 14.31 13.95 8.62
N PRO A 187 15.02 14.61 9.54
CA PRO A 187 16.49 14.61 9.58
C PRO A 187 17.09 13.26 10.03
N GLY A 188 16.26 12.30 10.40
CA GLY A 188 16.60 10.95 10.81
C GLY A 188 15.40 10.03 10.62
N PRO A 189 15.37 8.83 11.22
CA PRO A 189 14.19 7.97 11.16
C PRO A 189 12.93 8.69 11.65
N CYS A 190 11.83 8.59 10.89
CA CYS A 190 10.55 9.18 11.28
C CYS A 190 10.08 8.64 12.64
N ARG A 191 9.42 9.49 13.40
CA ARG A 191 8.89 9.19 14.75
C ARG A 191 7.43 9.58 14.84
N PRO A 192 6.51 8.74 14.33
CA PRO A 192 5.09 9.00 14.41
C PRO A 192 4.62 9.23 15.85
N TYR A 193 3.77 10.22 16.04
CA TYR A 193 3.17 10.59 17.34
C TYR A 193 4.15 10.96 18.45
N ASP A 194 5.40 11.28 18.09
CA ASP A 194 6.39 11.77 19.05
C ASP A 194 6.15 13.26 19.36
N ALA A 195 6.34 13.63 20.63
CA ALA A 195 6.20 15.01 21.09
C ALA A 195 7.45 15.87 20.81
N THR A 196 8.49 15.33 20.17
CA THR A 196 9.72 16.10 19.88
C THR A 196 9.47 17.13 18.79
N PRO A 197 10.22 18.25 18.78
CA PRO A 197 10.05 19.31 17.77
C PRO A 197 10.54 18.92 16.37
N GLU A 198 11.38 17.89 16.25
CA GLU A 198 11.91 17.42 14.99
C GLU A 198 10.95 16.41 14.36
N HIS A 199 10.10 16.91 13.47
CA HIS A 199 9.09 16.14 12.79
C HIS A 199 9.42 15.97 11.31
N GLY A 200 9.00 14.87 10.73
CA GLY A 200 9.11 14.60 9.31
C GLY A 200 8.88 13.12 9.00
N LEU A 201 8.63 12.84 7.75
CA LEU A 201 8.48 11.47 7.24
C LEU A 201 9.82 10.92 6.74
N SER A 202 9.95 9.62 6.71
CA SER A 202 11.01 8.92 5.98
C SER A 202 10.41 8.25 4.74
N LEU A 203 11.12 8.36 3.62
CA LEU A 203 10.72 7.67 2.38
C LEU A 203 11.13 6.20 2.44
N GLY A 204 10.44 5.38 1.65
CA GLY A 204 10.79 3.99 1.51
C GLY A 204 10.33 3.42 0.18
N GLU A 205 10.92 2.31 -0.21
CA GLU A 205 10.45 1.50 -1.31
C GLU A 205 9.88 0.19 -0.78
N ALA A 206 8.76 -0.21 -1.33
CA ALA A 206 8.12 -1.47 -1.03
C ALA A 206 7.24 -1.90 -2.19
N VAL A 207 7.09 -3.21 -2.35
CA VAL A 207 6.14 -3.81 -3.29
C VAL A 207 5.41 -4.93 -2.56
N ALA A 208 4.09 -4.97 -2.72
CA ALA A 208 3.28 -6.02 -2.14
C ALA A 208 2.18 -6.47 -3.12
N ALA A 209 1.73 -7.68 -2.95
CA ALA A 209 0.54 -8.18 -3.63
C ALA A 209 -0.32 -9.04 -2.71
N VAL A 210 -1.62 -8.99 -2.93
CA VAL A 210 -2.59 -9.86 -2.28
C VAL A 210 -3.57 -10.40 -3.31
N VAL A 211 -4.08 -11.61 -3.09
CA VAL A 211 -5.22 -12.16 -3.80
C VAL A 211 -6.45 -12.00 -2.93
N LEU A 212 -7.46 -11.30 -3.43
CA LEU A 212 -8.79 -11.30 -2.83
C LEU A 212 -9.69 -12.28 -3.59
N THR A 213 -10.49 -13.04 -2.85
CA THR A 213 -11.34 -14.08 -3.42
C THR A 213 -12.69 -14.17 -2.71
N SER A 214 -13.75 -14.49 -3.46
CA SER A 214 -15.05 -14.88 -2.92
C SER A 214 -15.13 -16.36 -2.53
N ASP A 215 -14.17 -17.18 -2.98
CA ASP A 215 -14.13 -18.62 -2.70
C ASP A 215 -13.46 -18.89 -1.34
N PRO A 216 -14.21 -19.35 -0.32
CA PRO A 216 -13.64 -19.64 1.00
C PRO A 216 -12.63 -20.80 0.99
N ALA A 217 -12.67 -21.68 -0.02
CA ALA A 217 -11.72 -22.78 -0.14
C ALA A 217 -10.31 -22.31 -0.53
N ARG A 218 -10.21 -21.09 -1.08
CA ARG A 218 -8.94 -20.42 -1.42
C ARG A 218 -8.45 -19.45 -0.34
N ALA A 219 -9.18 -19.32 0.76
CA ALA A 219 -8.77 -18.43 1.85
C ALA A 219 -7.49 -18.95 2.51
N LYS A 220 -6.52 -18.03 2.71
CA LYS A 220 -5.35 -18.29 3.52
C LYS A 220 -5.75 -18.54 4.98
N LEU A 221 -5.12 -19.50 5.64
CA LEU A 221 -5.46 -19.84 7.02
C LEU A 221 -4.43 -19.24 8.02
N PRO A 222 -4.88 -18.68 9.15
CA PRO A 222 -6.29 -18.44 9.53
C PRO A 222 -6.97 -17.46 8.59
N ALA A 223 -8.27 -17.67 8.31
CA ALA A 223 -8.99 -16.88 7.32
C ALA A 223 -9.11 -15.40 7.73
N VAL A 224 -8.63 -14.53 6.86
CA VAL A 224 -8.76 -13.07 6.98
C VAL A 224 -9.78 -12.58 5.96
N ARG A 225 -10.71 -11.74 6.41
CA ARG A 225 -11.77 -11.17 5.57
C ARG A 225 -11.62 -9.66 5.47
N LEU A 226 -11.85 -9.12 4.28
CA LEU A 226 -12.00 -7.69 4.04
C LEU A 226 -13.49 -7.34 4.15
N GLU A 227 -13.89 -6.79 5.29
CA GLU A 227 -15.32 -6.61 5.62
C GLU A 227 -15.90 -5.31 5.09
N GLY A 228 -15.12 -4.26 4.98
CA GLY A 228 -15.59 -2.96 4.52
C GLY A 228 -14.44 -2.01 4.22
N GLY A 229 -14.76 -0.90 3.58
CA GLY A 229 -13.82 0.15 3.29
C GLY A 229 -14.51 1.40 2.76
N ALA A 230 -13.95 2.56 3.06
CA ALA A 230 -14.46 3.83 2.56
C ALA A 230 -13.30 4.76 2.18
N VAL A 231 -13.56 5.61 1.21
CA VAL A 231 -12.65 6.69 0.78
C VAL A 231 -13.45 7.98 0.85
N THR A 232 -12.86 8.99 1.46
CA THR A 232 -13.42 10.33 1.57
C THR A 232 -12.38 11.36 1.16
N ASP A 233 -12.82 12.55 0.80
CA ASP A 233 -11.96 13.69 0.56
C ASP A 233 -12.06 14.64 1.76
N ASP A 234 -10.90 15.08 2.26
CA ASP A 234 -10.81 16.06 3.34
C ASP A 234 -11.22 17.48 2.86
N ALA A 235 -11.06 17.74 1.57
CA ALA A 235 -11.47 18.97 0.85
C ALA A 235 -11.04 20.28 1.54
N ASN A 236 -10.00 20.24 2.38
CA ASN A 236 -9.55 21.39 3.16
C ASN A 236 -8.43 22.18 2.47
N HIS A 237 -7.39 21.49 2.03
CA HIS A 237 -6.22 22.10 1.42
C HIS A 237 -5.53 21.13 0.44
N ILE A 238 -4.88 21.68 -0.59
CA ILE A 238 -4.26 20.88 -1.67
C ILE A 238 -3.14 19.94 -1.17
N SER A 239 -2.46 20.28 -0.08
CA SER A 239 -1.30 19.52 0.41
C SER A 239 -1.27 19.33 1.94
N GLY A 240 -2.20 19.91 2.67
CA GLY A 240 -2.24 19.84 4.12
C GLY A 240 -3.52 19.16 4.63
N PRO A 241 -3.44 18.39 5.73
CA PRO A 241 -4.63 17.79 6.33
C PRO A 241 -5.54 18.86 6.97
N SER A 242 -6.81 18.53 7.15
CA SER A 242 -7.73 19.36 7.91
C SER A 242 -7.28 19.46 9.38
N ARG A 243 -7.75 20.50 10.06
CA ARG A 243 -7.47 20.64 11.49
C ARG A 243 -8.38 19.79 12.37
N THR A 244 -9.53 19.37 11.84
CA THR A 244 -10.57 18.65 12.59
C THR A 244 -10.45 17.13 12.43
N GLY A 245 -9.94 16.65 11.30
CA GLY A 245 -9.87 15.21 10.99
C GLY A 245 -11.18 14.62 10.50
N ASP A 246 -12.16 15.46 10.14
CA ASP A 246 -13.52 15.01 9.76
C ASP A 246 -13.48 14.06 8.56
N GLY A 247 -12.64 14.33 7.56
CA GLY A 247 -12.51 13.45 6.39
C GLY A 247 -12.13 12.03 6.79
N LEU A 248 -11.08 11.87 7.59
CA LEU A 248 -10.66 10.55 8.08
C LEU A 248 -11.73 9.92 8.99
N HIS A 249 -12.37 10.70 9.86
CA HIS A 249 -13.44 10.22 10.71
C HIS A 249 -14.60 9.64 9.87
N TYR A 250 -15.05 10.34 8.82
CA TYR A 250 -16.09 9.84 7.92
C TYR A 250 -15.68 8.58 7.15
N ALA A 251 -14.39 8.46 6.78
CA ALA A 251 -13.89 7.23 6.17
C ALA A 251 -13.97 6.05 7.14
N ILE A 252 -13.58 6.23 8.40
CA ILE A 252 -13.66 5.19 9.43
C ILE A 252 -15.12 4.78 9.66
N GLU A 253 -16.01 5.74 9.88
CA GLU A 253 -17.44 5.49 10.08
C GLU A 253 -18.08 4.80 8.87
N GLY A 254 -17.68 5.20 7.66
CA GLY A 254 -18.12 4.55 6.42
C GLY A 254 -17.69 3.10 6.33
N ALA A 255 -16.44 2.81 6.64
CA ALA A 255 -15.88 1.45 6.64
C ALA A 255 -16.57 0.55 7.69
N LEU A 256 -16.75 1.04 8.92
CA LEU A 256 -17.43 0.32 9.99
C LEU A 256 -18.91 0.04 9.64
N ARG A 257 -19.59 1.00 9.03
CA ARG A 257 -20.98 0.84 8.56
C ARG A 257 -21.08 -0.22 7.47
N GLU A 258 -20.17 -0.19 6.50
CA GLU A 258 -20.13 -1.20 5.43
C GLU A 258 -19.84 -2.59 5.99
N ALA A 259 -18.93 -2.69 6.96
CA ALA A 259 -18.61 -3.92 7.66
C ALA A 259 -19.73 -4.42 8.58
N ALA A 260 -20.72 -3.58 8.91
CA ALA A 260 -21.70 -3.80 9.97
C ALA A 260 -21.02 -4.13 11.32
N LEU A 261 -19.88 -3.48 11.59
CA LEU A 261 -19.04 -3.72 12.76
C LEU A 261 -19.16 -2.53 13.73
N PRO A 262 -19.56 -2.77 15.00
CA PRO A 262 -19.53 -1.71 15.99
C PRO A 262 -18.08 -1.40 16.38
N ARG A 263 -17.79 -0.13 16.64
CA ARG A 263 -16.42 0.35 16.95
C ARG A 263 -15.77 -0.37 18.14
N GLU A 264 -16.57 -0.81 19.11
CA GLU A 264 -16.10 -1.54 20.30
C GLU A 264 -15.49 -2.92 19.97
N ARG A 265 -15.69 -3.40 18.75
CA ARG A 265 -15.11 -4.65 18.24
C ARG A 265 -13.77 -4.46 17.55
N LEU A 266 -13.28 -3.21 17.42
CA LEU A 266 -11.94 -2.96 16.91
C LEU A 266 -10.91 -3.42 17.95
N SER A 267 -9.99 -4.26 17.52
CA SER A 267 -8.88 -4.74 18.37
C SER A 267 -7.65 -3.85 18.27
N PHE A 268 -7.42 -3.25 17.11
CA PHE A 268 -6.32 -2.32 16.88
C PHE A 268 -6.62 -1.41 15.67
N VAL A 269 -5.90 -0.32 15.57
CA VAL A 269 -5.87 0.58 14.41
C VAL A 269 -4.45 0.69 13.92
N ASN A 270 -4.21 0.42 12.63
CA ASN A 270 -2.97 0.75 11.97
C ASN A 270 -3.14 2.14 11.33
N ALA A 271 -2.59 3.13 12.00
CA ALA A 271 -2.69 4.53 11.59
C ALA A 271 -1.71 4.83 10.43
N HIS A 272 -1.92 5.94 9.75
CA HIS A 272 -1.00 6.41 8.70
C HIS A 272 0.35 6.81 9.31
N GLY A 273 0.33 7.60 10.41
CA GLY A 273 1.49 7.83 11.26
C GLY A 273 2.72 8.34 10.51
N THR A 274 2.59 9.45 9.79
CA THR A 274 3.68 9.96 8.93
C THR A 274 4.86 10.53 9.71
N GLY A 275 4.71 10.80 11.02
CA GLY A 275 5.70 11.53 11.81
C GLY A 275 5.72 13.02 11.54
N THR A 276 4.74 13.56 10.81
CA THR A 276 4.58 15.00 10.62
C THR A 276 3.57 15.55 11.62
N ALA A 277 3.88 16.67 12.26
CA ALA A 277 3.08 17.22 13.36
C ALA A 277 1.60 17.43 13.00
N TYR A 278 1.33 17.95 11.79
CA TYR A 278 -0.03 18.25 11.36
C TYR A 278 -0.85 16.99 11.08
N ASN A 279 -0.25 15.99 10.41
CA ASN A 279 -0.94 14.74 10.12
C ASN A 279 -1.21 13.96 11.40
N ASP A 280 -0.20 13.81 12.26
CA ASP A 280 -0.33 13.03 13.48
C ASP A 280 -1.38 13.66 14.44
N ALA A 281 -1.43 14.99 14.49
CA ALA A 281 -2.45 15.70 15.25
C ALA A 281 -3.86 15.54 14.66
N MET A 282 -3.99 15.59 13.33
CA MET A 282 -5.28 15.37 12.64
C MET A 282 -5.78 13.96 12.85
N GLU A 283 -4.90 12.98 12.63
CA GLU A 283 -5.21 11.56 12.75
C GLU A 283 -5.61 11.18 14.18
N SER A 284 -4.89 11.73 15.20
CA SER A 284 -5.26 11.56 16.61
C SER A 284 -6.68 12.07 16.89
N ARG A 285 -7.06 13.24 16.37
CA ARG A 285 -8.41 13.79 16.53
C ARG A 285 -9.47 12.95 15.84
N ALA A 286 -9.18 12.45 14.64
CA ALA A 286 -10.12 11.59 13.90
C ALA A 286 -10.36 10.25 14.61
N LEU A 287 -9.33 9.74 15.31
CA LEU A 287 -9.40 8.46 16.03
C LEU A 287 -10.01 8.59 17.42
N GLU A 288 -9.96 9.76 18.08
CA GLU A 288 -10.47 9.99 19.43
C GLU A 288 -11.93 9.54 19.61
N PRO A 289 -12.89 9.86 18.71
CA PRO A 289 -14.28 9.39 18.82
C PRO A 289 -14.45 7.88 18.59
N VAL A 290 -13.48 7.25 17.93
CA VAL A 290 -13.52 5.82 17.55
C VAL A 290 -12.90 4.95 18.64
N SER A 291 -11.90 5.49 19.37
CA SER A 291 -11.18 4.78 20.41
C SER A 291 -11.83 4.99 21.76
N TYR A 292 -12.86 4.22 22.11
CA TYR A 292 -13.26 4.10 23.52
C TYR A 292 -12.27 3.17 24.23
N THR A 293 -11.39 3.77 25.04
CA THR A 293 -10.51 3.12 26.04
C THR A 293 -9.70 1.90 25.56
N HIS A 294 -8.38 2.02 25.54
CA HIS A 294 -7.37 0.98 25.32
C HIS A 294 -6.91 0.65 23.89
N LEU A 295 -7.21 1.45 22.86
CA LEU A 295 -6.41 1.39 21.65
C LEU A 295 -5.05 2.02 21.99
N THR A 296 -4.12 1.22 22.44
CA THR A 296 -2.71 1.60 22.35
C THR A 296 -2.39 1.64 20.86
N LEU A 297 -2.22 2.86 20.32
CA LEU A 297 -1.58 3.00 19.02
C LEU A 297 -0.26 2.23 19.13
N PRO A 298 0.01 1.25 18.27
CA PRO A 298 1.33 0.66 18.26
C PRO A 298 2.29 1.81 17.91
N THR A 299 3.06 2.25 18.88
CA THR A 299 4.12 3.27 18.73
C THR A 299 5.27 2.77 17.86
N THR A 300 5.02 1.73 17.07
CA THR A 300 5.99 1.03 16.25
C THR A 300 5.66 1.04 14.77
N SER A 301 5.20 2.18 14.22
CA SER A 301 5.40 2.40 12.78
C SER A 301 6.85 2.78 12.53
N ARG A 302 7.74 1.85 12.83
CA ARG A 302 9.12 1.88 12.36
C ARG A 302 9.18 0.98 11.12
N VAL A 303 8.63 1.46 10.02
CA VAL A 303 8.86 0.85 8.71
C VAL A 303 10.07 1.50 8.08
#